data_0d8b7f2dd6781905ddc345bcf13c5339
#
_entry.id   0d8b7f2dd6781905ddc345bcf13c5339
#
_cell.length_a   1.000
_cell.length_b   1.000
_cell.length_c   1.000
_cell.angle_alpha   90.00
_cell.angle_beta   90.00
_cell.angle_gamma   90.00
#
_symmetry.space_group_name_H-M   'P 1'
#
loop_
_entity.id
_entity.type
_entity.pdbx_description
1 polymer ?
#
loop_
_entity_poly.entity_id
_entity_poly.type
_entity_poly.pdbx_seq_one_letter_code
_entity_poly.pdbx_strand_id
1 'polypeptide(L)'
;VGPYLLPTMNKASGPNVPLGLHPSSTSSSLSKVFAVLSVLALCMWLLVGHRAADTRLAMDTVPLQDVCPQEPAYNVTEALEGLKLQFPSVLHSAKLLSEAVQIDTTVGDNIPDTDDWAEYWDSIFSPFADWIQTSFPHMHDTASPVRRELVNKHGLLYTWPGSDPTLKPIVLMSHQDVVPVANETLDQWIHPPFSGHIDIENQTVWGRGSVDCKLWLVSTISAVETLVKSDFKPKRTIILSIGHDEESDGKHGAQHLSAELEKRFGRGGIGMIVDEGTPLLSSA
;
A
#
# COMPACT_ATOMS: atom_id res chain seq x y z
N VAL A 1 -15.96 -10.29 -2.41
CA VAL A 1 -16.36 -9.72 -1.11
C VAL A 1 -17.73 -9.09 -1.32
N GLY A 2 -18.80 -9.76 -0.88
CA GLY A 2 -20.18 -9.25 -0.97
C GLY A 2 -20.49 -8.30 0.21
N PRO A 3 -21.55 -7.48 0.14
CA PRO A 3 -21.83 -6.46 1.14
C PRO A 3 -22.34 -7.08 2.43
N TYR A 4 -21.85 -6.62 3.56
CA TYR A 4 -22.34 -6.96 4.89
C TYR A 4 -23.75 -6.40 5.10
N LEU A 5 -24.74 -7.28 5.29
CA LEU A 5 -26.07 -6.96 5.78
C LEU A 5 -26.08 -7.02 7.31
N LEU A 6 -26.42 -5.92 7.95
CA LEU A 6 -26.65 -5.83 9.39
C LEU A 6 -27.96 -6.55 9.76
N PRO A 7 -28.03 -7.27 10.89
CA PRO A 7 -29.27 -7.95 11.31
C PRO A 7 -30.30 -6.95 11.82
N THR A 8 -31.54 -7.11 11.36
CA THR A 8 -32.73 -6.39 11.82
C THR A 8 -33.13 -6.82 13.22
N MET A 9 -33.21 -5.89 14.15
CA MET A 9 -33.75 -6.12 15.48
C MET A 9 -35.28 -6.30 15.42
N ASN A 10 -35.77 -7.42 15.88
CA ASN A 10 -37.19 -7.71 16.11
C ASN A 10 -37.70 -6.89 17.29
N LYS A 11 -38.80 -6.16 17.09
CA LYS A 11 -39.59 -5.53 18.15
C LYS A 11 -40.41 -6.61 18.91
N ALA A 12 -40.12 -6.72 20.18
CA ALA A 12 -41.00 -7.44 21.10
C ALA A 12 -42.16 -6.53 21.56
N SER A 13 -43.37 -7.01 21.38
CA SER A 13 -44.58 -6.39 21.89
C SER A 13 -44.81 -6.81 23.33
N GLY A 14 -44.95 -5.87 24.26
CA GLY A 14 -45.38 -6.05 25.64
C GLY A 14 -46.73 -5.34 25.89
N PRO A 15 -47.52 -5.76 26.90
CA PRO A 15 -48.94 -5.49 26.99
C PRO A 15 -49.33 -4.13 27.56
N ASN A 16 -50.47 -3.61 27.07
CA ASN A 16 -51.13 -2.39 27.51
C ASN A 16 -51.67 -2.51 28.95
N VAL A 17 -51.36 -1.52 29.78
CA VAL A 17 -52.04 -1.25 31.06
C VAL A 17 -52.53 0.21 31.03
N PRO A 18 -53.81 0.46 31.25
CA PRO A 18 -54.35 1.82 31.31
C PRO A 18 -54.25 2.36 32.73
N LEU A 19 -53.60 3.44 32.94
CA LEU A 19 -53.63 4.25 34.16
C LEU A 19 -54.26 5.60 33.85
N GLY A 20 -55.48 5.78 34.37
CA GLY A 20 -56.13 7.07 34.38
C GLY A 20 -55.48 8.02 35.41
N LEU A 21 -55.20 9.25 35.02
CA LEU A 21 -54.87 10.33 35.94
C LEU A 21 -55.63 11.58 35.59
N HIS A 22 -56.31 12.10 36.63
CA HIS A 22 -57.02 13.35 36.63
C HIS A 22 -56.07 14.56 36.43
N PRO A 23 -56.48 15.66 35.77
CA PRO A 23 -55.66 16.84 35.60
C PRO A 23 -55.68 17.71 36.85
N SER A 24 -54.56 17.93 37.49
CA SER A 24 -54.34 19.02 38.45
C SER A 24 -53.72 20.21 37.75
N SER A 25 -54.37 21.36 37.85
CA SER A 25 -54.02 22.64 37.33
C SER A 25 -52.87 23.30 38.11
N THR A 26 -51.63 23.23 37.62
CA THR A 26 -50.54 24.13 38.01
C THR A 26 -49.58 24.30 36.80
N SER A 27 -49.89 25.23 35.89
CA SER A 27 -49.06 25.29 34.68
C SER A 27 -48.77 26.68 34.10
N SER A 28 -48.68 27.77 34.92
CA SER A 28 -48.30 29.05 34.31
C SER A 28 -46.79 29.37 34.45
N SER A 29 -46.09 28.71 35.33
CA SER A 29 -44.67 29.00 35.57
C SER A 29 -43.73 28.10 34.71
N LEU A 30 -44.06 26.83 34.56
CA LEU A 30 -43.23 25.88 33.76
C LEU A 30 -43.21 26.23 32.25
N SER A 31 -44.38 26.65 31.72
CA SER A 31 -44.44 27.01 30.27
C SER A 31 -43.58 28.19 29.91
N LYS A 32 -43.46 29.16 30.81
CA LYS A 32 -42.57 30.34 30.62
C LYS A 32 -41.10 29.97 30.70
N VAL A 33 -40.72 29.06 31.58
CA VAL A 33 -39.34 28.53 31.66
C VAL A 33 -38.95 27.75 30.41
N PHE A 34 -39.84 26.89 29.91
CA PHE A 34 -39.59 26.16 28.63
C PHE A 34 -39.50 27.11 27.46
N ALA A 35 -40.32 28.14 27.37
CA ALA A 35 -40.24 29.14 26.29
C ALA A 35 -38.90 29.90 26.31
N VAL A 36 -38.43 30.32 27.49
CA VAL A 36 -37.13 31.01 27.62
C VAL A 36 -35.97 30.08 27.28
N LEU A 37 -35.99 28.81 27.73
CA LEU A 37 -34.95 27.83 27.39
C LEU A 37 -34.93 27.51 25.90
N SER A 38 -36.08 27.43 25.25
CA SER A 38 -36.17 27.19 23.78
C SER A 38 -35.62 28.36 22.98
N VAL A 39 -35.90 29.61 23.42
CA VAL A 39 -35.33 30.79 22.76
C VAL A 39 -33.81 30.86 22.95
N LEU A 40 -33.31 30.57 24.15
CA LEU A 40 -31.86 30.54 24.42
C LEU A 40 -31.17 29.46 23.62
N ALA A 41 -31.77 28.27 23.50
CA ALA A 41 -31.24 27.16 22.67
C ALA A 41 -31.21 27.55 21.18
N LEU A 42 -32.27 28.22 20.69
CA LEU A 42 -32.32 28.70 19.31
C LEU A 42 -31.28 29.78 19.03
N CYS A 43 -31.12 30.73 19.97
CA CYS A 43 -30.09 31.76 19.86
C CYS A 43 -28.68 31.16 19.89
N MET A 44 -28.43 30.19 20.78
CA MET A 44 -27.15 29.48 20.83
C MET A 44 -26.89 28.69 19.54
N TRP A 45 -27.93 28.02 19.00
CA TRP A 45 -27.83 27.28 17.73
C TRP A 45 -27.55 28.23 16.54
N LEU A 46 -28.18 29.39 16.48
CA LEU A 46 -27.92 30.43 15.47
C LEU A 46 -26.51 31.02 15.61
N LEU A 47 -26.04 31.28 16.82
CA LEU A 47 -24.69 31.80 17.06
C LEU A 47 -23.59 30.78 16.74
N VAL A 48 -23.80 29.52 17.11
CA VAL A 48 -22.87 28.42 16.78
C VAL A 48 -22.92 28.09 15.27
N GLY A 49 -24.11 28.11 14.69
CA GLY A 49 -24.31 27.89 13.25
C GLY A 49 -23.64 28.97 12.39
N HIS A 50 -23.73 30.24 12.79
CA HIS A 50 -23.03 31.33 12.08
C HIS A 50 -21.50 31.21 12.20
N ARG A 51 -20.96 30.86 13.38
CA ARG A 51 -19.50 30.64 13.52
C ARG A 51 -18.99 29.43 12.75
N ALA A 52 -19.79 28.38 12.65
CA ALA A 52 -19.42 27.20 11.83
C ALA A 52 -19.52 27.47 10.32
N ALA A 53 -20.44 28.35 9.91
CA ALA A 53 -20.53 28.78 8.50
C ALA A 53 -19.36 29.71 8.12
N ASP A 54 -19.00 30.66 8.99
CA ASP A 54 -17.86 31.56 8.72
C ASP A 54 -16.51 30.83 8.69
N THR A 55 -16.33 29.80 9.51
CA THR A 55 -15.11 28.98 9.45
C THR A 55 -15.04 28.11 8.19
N ARG A 56 -16.18 27.64 7.65
CA ARG A 56 -16.20 26.94 6.37
C ARG A 56 -15.94 27.87 5.18
N LEU A 57 -16.49 29.07 5.20
CA LEU A 57 -16.23 30.07 4.15
C LEU A 57 -14.77 30.54 4.14
N ALA A 58 -14.09 30.59 5.30
CA ALA A 58 -12.68 30.94 5.36
C ALA A 58 -11.74 29.85 4.84
N MET A 59 -12.14 28.57 4.90
CA MET A 59 -11.35 27.47 4.30
C MET A 59 -11.50 27.38 2.78
N ASP A 60 -12.65 27.80 2.23
CA ASP A 60 -12.90 27.72 0.77
C ASP A 60 -12.23 28.87 -0.01
N THR A 61 -11.63 29.85 0.67
CA THR A 61 -11.03 31.04 0.02
C THR A 61 -9.52 31.00 -0.12
N VAL A 62 -8.83 30.02 0.48
CA VAL A 62 -7.40 29.86 0.25
C VAL A 62 -7.21 28.99 -0.98
N PRO A 63 -6.64 29.50 -2.10
CA PRO A 63 -6.33 28.65 -3.24
C PRO A 63 -5.45 27.50 -2.78
N LEU A 64 -5.78 26.28 -3.15
CA LEU A 64 -4.99 25.08 -2.82
C LEU A 64 -3.50 25.25 -3.22
N GLN A 65 -3.22 26.03 -4.24
CA GLN A 65 -1.87 26.38 -4.70
C GLN A 65 -1.06 27.16 -3.64
N ASP A 66 -1.71 27.97 -2.80
CA ASP A 66 -1.02 28.74 -1.75
C ASP A 66 -0.79 27.92 -0.48
N VAL A 67 -1.57 26.85 -0.27
CA VAL A 67 -1.43 25.94 0.88
C VAL A 67 -0.39 24.87 0.63
N CYS A 68 -0.28 24.41 -0.61
CA CYS A 68 0.69 23.41 -1.01
C CYS A 68 1.25 23.76 -2.41
N PRO A 69 2.31 24.59 -2.47
CA PRO A 69 2.94 24.93 -3.75
C PRO A 69 3.38 23.64 -4.45
N GLN A 70 2.93 23.50 -5.69
CA GLN A 70 3.31 22.36 -6.52
C GLN A 70 4.49 22.79 -7.42
N GLU A 71 5.53 21.97 -7.43
CA GLU A 71 6.58 22.12 -8.41
C GLU A 71 6.00 21.97 -9.84
N PRO A 72 6.54 22.71 -10.83
CA PRO A 72 6.12 22.54 -12.22
C PRO A 72 6.23 21.06 -12.63
N ALA A 73 5.24 20.58 -13.38
CA ALA A 73 5.27 19.22 -13.91
C ALA A 73 6.55 19.01 -14.74
N TYR A 74 7.35 18.03 -14.35
CA TYR A 74 8.56 17.68 -15.08
C TYR A 74 8.19 17.08 -16.46
N ASN A 75 8.85 17.55 -17.52
CA ASN A 75 8.64 17.02 -18.86
C ASN A 75 9.35 15.66 -19.00
N VAL A 76 8.63 14.60 -18.64
CA VAL A 76 9.14 13.22 -18.71
C VAL A 76 9.56 12.86 -20.14
N THR A 77 8.85 13.35 -21.16
CA THR A 77 9.16 13.07 -22.56
C THR A 77 10.54 13.58 -22.94
N GLU A 78 10.86 14.82 -22.56
CA GLU A 78 12.17 15.39 -22.80
C GLU A 78 13.30 14.64 -22.05
N ALA A 79 13.02 14.22 -20.81
CA ALA A 79 13.97 13.45 -20.02
C ALA A 79 14.26 12.05 -20.60
N LEU A 80 13.30 11.48 -21.32
CA LEU A 80 13.42 10.19 -21.97
C LEU A 80 13.83 10.28 -23.44
N GLU A 81 13.94 11.51 -23.99
CA GLU A 81 14.44 11.71 -25.34
C GLU A 81 15.86 11.14 -25.48
N GLY A 82 16.04 10.32 -26.51
CA GLY A 82 17.30 9.63 -26.76
C GLY A 82 17.46 8.26 -26.08
N LEU A 83 16.62 7.92 -25.11
CA LEU A 83 16.56 6.58 -24.56
C LEU A 83 15.68 5.68 -25.46
N LYS A 84 16.28 4.63 -26.02
CA LYS A 84 15.52 3.60 -26.77
C LYS A 84 14.86 2.62 -25.81
N LEU A 85 13.94 3.13 -24.97
CA LEU A 85 13.22 2.27 -24.02
C LEU A 85 12.29 1.32 -24.75
N GLN A 86 12.50 0.05 -24.55
CA GLN A 86 11.61 -1.00 -25.02
C GLN A 86 10.87 -1.58 -23.80
N PHE A 87 9.75 -1.00 -23.47
CA PHE A 87 8.89 -1.53 -22.41
C PHE A 87 8.34 -2.89 -22.83
N PRO A 88 8.22 -3.82 -21.88
CA PRO A 88 7.54 -5.10 -22.12
C PRO A 88 6.10 -4.86 -22.57
N SER A 89 5.55 -5.77 -23.37
CA SER A 89 4.13 -5.70 -23.71
C SER A 89 3.27 -5.96 -22.46
N VAL A 90 2.04 -5.44 -22.46
CA VAL A 90 1.09 -5.68 -21.36
C VAL A 90 0.94 -7.16 -21.04
N LEU A 91 0.86 -8.02 -22.06
CA LEU A 91 0.76 -9.46 -21.86
C LEU A 91 2.04 -10.05 -21.23
N HIS A 92 3.21 -9.54 -21.59
CA HIS A 92 4.47 -9.99 -20.96
C HIS A 92 4.52 -9.57 -19.48
N SER A 93 4.14 -8.33 -19.18
CA SER A 93 4.06 -7.87 -17.78
C SER A 93 3.04 -8.68 -16.96
N ALA A 94 1.87 -8.99 -17.56
CA ALA A 94 0.87 -9.84 -16.92
C ALA A 94 1.41 -11.26 -16.66
N LYS A 95 2.20 -11.82 -17.57
CA LYS A 95 2.85 -13.13 -17.37
C LYS A 95 3.86 -13.11 -16.24
N LEU A 96 4.71 -12.09 -16.18
CA LEU A 96 5.67 -11.94 -15.07
C LEU A 96 4.95 -11.86 -13.71
N LEU A 97 3.87 -11.08 -13.63
CA LEU A 97 3.07 -11.02 -12.42
C LEU A 97 2.40 -12.36 -12.10
N SER A 98 1.83 -13.03 -13.12
CA SER A 98 1.25 -14.37 -12.98
C SER A 98 2.24 -15.37 -12.42
N GLU A 99 3.44 -15.44 -12.99
CA GLU A 99 4.52 -16.31 -12.53
C GLU A 99 4.94 -16.02 -11.09
N ALA A 100 5.07 -14.73 -10.74
CA ALA A 100 5.36 -14.30 -9.37
C ALA A 100 4.29 -14.77 -8.38
N VAL A 101 3.01 -14.66 -8.76
CA VAL A 101 1.86 -15.08 -7.93
C VAL A 101 1.83 -16.60 -7.74
N GLN A 102 2.25 -17.37 -8.74
CA GLN A 102 2.28 -18.85 -8.66
C GLN A 102 3.32 -19.39 -7.68
N ILE A 103 4.31 -18.60 -7.31
CA ILE A 103 5.27 -18.98 -6.28
C ILE A 103 4.67 -18.58 -4.91
N ASP A 104 4.32 -19.57 -4.11
CA ASP A 104 3.77 -19.36 -2.78
C ASP A 104 4.86 -18.86 -1.84
N THR A 105 4.74 -17.61 -1.42
CA THR A 105 5.63 -16.94 -0.48
C THR A 105 4.89 -16.57 0.81
N THR A 106 3.95 -17.41 1.21
CA THR A 106 3.15 -17.21 2.41
C THR A 106 4.00 -17.21 3.66
N VAL A 107 3.86 -16.15 4.43
CA VAL A 107 4.47 -16.00 5.76
C VAL A 107 3.33 -15.78 6.76
N GLY A 108 3.32 -16.57 7.83
CA GLY A 108 2.34 -16.42 8.92
C GLY A 108 2.90 -15.59 10.07
N ASP A 109 2.06 -15.37 11.08
CA ASP A 109 2.45 -14.70 12.32
C ASP A 109 3.37 -15.57 13.17
N ASN A 110 4.17 -14.90 14.04
CA ASN A 110 5.01 -15.56 15.05
C ASN A 110 6.03 -16.57 14.50
N ILE A 111 6.71 -16.21 13.43
CA ILE A 111 7.73 -17.05 12.84
C ILE A 111 9.05 -16.87 13.61
N PRO A 112 9.82 -17.96 13.79
CA PRO A 112 11.12 -17.87 14.43
C PRO A 112 12.17 -17.17 13.55
N ASP A 113 13.29 -16.81 14.18
CA ASP A 113 14.42 -16.19 13.51
C ASP A 113 14.90 -17.01 12.30
N THR A 114 15.43 -16.33 11.29
CA THR A 114 15.94 -16.94 10.07
C THR A 114 17.08 -17.92 10.30
N ASP A 115 17.85 -17.78 11.41
CA ASP A 115 18.91 -18.71 11.77
C ASP A 115 18.38 -20.00 12.38
N ASP A 116 17.28 -19.92 13.15
CA ASP A 116 16.69 -21.09 13.81
C ASP A 116 15.92 -21.99 12.84
N TRP A 117 15.33 -21.40 11.78
CA TRP A 117 14.50 -22.11 10.80
C TRP A 117 14.97 -21.87 9.36
N ALA A 118 16.26 -21.96 9.11
CA ALA A 118 16.85 -21.67 7.81
C ALA A 118 16.20 -22.47 6.66
N GLU A 119 15.96 -23.77 6.85
CA GLU A 119 15.34 -24.63 5.83
C GLU A 119 13.92 -24.20 5.48
N TYR A 120 13.14 -23.74 6.47
CA TYR A 120 11.79 -23.20 6.25
C TYR A 120 11.84 -21.94 5.38
N TRP A 121 12.69 -20.98 5.75
CA TRP A 121 12.83 -19.73 5.02
C TRP A 121 13.40 -19.96 3.61
N ASP A 122 14.38 -20.82 3.46
CA ASP A 122 14.96 -21.19 2.18
C ASP A 122 13.92 -21.82 1.26
N SER A 123 13.03 -22.67 1.79
CA SER A 123 11.98 -23.32 0.99
C SER A 123 10.97 -22.33 0.42
N ILE A 124 10.73 -21.21 1.07
CA ILE A 124 9.79 -20.17 0.65
C ILE A 124 10.45 -19.19 -0.33
N PHE A 125 11.60 -18.62 0.04
CA PHE A 125 12.16 -17.48 -0.66
C PHE A 125 13.23 -17.81 -1.70
N SER A 126 13.93 -18.94 -1.60
CA SER A 126 14.92 -19.30 -2.62
C SER A 126 14.28 -19.51 -4.01
N PRO A 127 13.12 -20.18 -4.15
CA PRO A 127 12.46 -20.29 -5.45
C PRO A 127 12.05 -18.94 -6.04
N PHE A 128 11.63 -18.00 -5.19
CA PHE A 128 11.24 -16.67 -5.64
C PHE A 128 12.45 -15.83 -6.07
N ALA A 129 13.55 -15.89 -5.30
CA ALA A 129 14.79 -15.22 -5.65
C ALA A 129 15.41 -15.76 -6.95
N ASP A 130 15.32 -17.08 -7.19
CA ASP A 130 15.77 -17.73 -8.43
C ASP A 130 14.89 -17.32 -9.62
N TRP A 131 13.58 -17.24 -9.41
CA TRP A 131 12.66 -16.72 -10.42
C TRP A 131 13.00 -15.27 -10.80
N ILE A 132 13.22 -14.39 -9.83
CA ILE A 132 13.63 -13.01 -10.10
C ILE A 132 14.92 -13.00 -10.94
N GLN A 133 15.91 -13.79 -10.56
CA GLN A 133 17.18 -13.83 -11.26
C GLN A 133 17.04 -14.29 -12.72
N THR A 134 16.19 -15.25 -12.98
CA THR A 134 15.96 -15.79 -14.33
C THR A 134 15.07 -14.91 -15.20
N SER A 135 14.10 -14.26 -14.59
CA SER A 135 13.13 -13.40 -15.29
C SER A 135 13.68 -12.01 -15.65
N PHE A 136 14.72 -11.55 -14.93
CA PHE A 136 15.32 -10.23 -15.12
C PHE A 136 16.85 -10.33 -15.35
N PRO A 137 17.27 -10.93 -16.46
CA PRO A 137 18.68 -11.32 -16.67
C PRO A 137 19.63 -10.13 -16.81
N HIS A 138 19.21 -8.98 -17.35
CA HIS A 138 20.12 -7.84 -17.52
C HIS A 138 20.54 -7.20 -16.19
N MET A 139 19.67 -7.24 -15.19
CA MET A 139 20.03 -6.79 -13.84
C MET A 139 21.00 -7.75 -13.16
N HIS A 140 20.97 -9.04 -13.51
CA HIS A 140 21.73 -10.10 -12.86
C HIS A 140 22.95 -10.56 -13.67
N ASP A 141 23.18 -10.00 -14.85
CA ASP A 141 24.39 -10.24 -15.63
C ASP A 141 25.64 -9.81 -14.85
N THR A 142 26.74 -10.53 -15.04
CA THR A 142 28.02 -10.20 -14.39
C THR A 142 28.57 -8.82 -14.78
N ALA A 143 28.20 -8.33 -15.96
CA ALA A 143 28.54 -6.98 -16.44
C ALA A 143 27.51 -5.92 -16.03
N SER A 144 26.42 -6.30 -15.35
CA SER A 144 25.39 -5.36 -14.90
C SER A 144 25.98 -4.30 -13.96
N PRO A 145 25.55 -3.03 -14.09
CA PRO A 145 25.90 -2.02 -13.09
C PRO A 145 25.13 -2.20 -11.77
N VAL A 146 24.08 -3.04 -11.74
CA VAL A 146 23.27 -3.31 -10.56
C VAL A 146 23.92 -4.42 -9.74
N ARG A 147 24.02 -4.23 -8.46
CA ARG A 147 24.56 -5.22 -7.52
C ARG A 147 23.45 -5.74 -6.64
N ARG A 148 23.26 -7.07 -6.58
CA ARG A 148 22.36 -7.74 -5.63
C ARG A 148 23.14 -8.24 -4.42
N GLU A 149 22.61 -8.00 -3.24
CA GLU A 149 23.10 -8.50 -1.97
C GLU A 149 21.93 -9.10 -1.18
N LEU A 150 22.20 -10.10 -0.38
CA LEU A 150 21.25 -10.68 0.55
C LEU A 150 21.48 -10.09 1.94
N VAL A 151 20.42 -9.55 2.54
CA VAL A 151 20.43 -9.04 3.91
C VAL A 151 19.57 -9.96 4.76
N ASN A 152 20.12 -10.45 5.85
CA ASN A 152 19.49 -11.49 6.67
C ASN A 152 18.95 -12.66 5.83
N LYS A 153 19.79 -13.19 4.92
CA LYS A 153 19.57 -14.33 4.01
C LYS A 153 18.56 -14.09 2.87
N HIS A 154 17.38 -13.51 3.13
CA HIS A 154 16.29 -13.44 2.17
C HIS A 154 15.86 -12.02 1.81
N GLY A 155 16.25 -10.99 2.58
CA GLY A 155 16.07 -9.59 2.17
C GLY A 155 16.91 -9.29 0.94
N LEU A 156 16.29 -8.82 -0.15
CA LEU A 156 16.99 -8.51 -1.39
C LEU A 156 17.33 -7.02 -1.43
N LEU A 157 18.61 -6.71 -1.49
CA LEU A 157 19.08 -5.35 -1.59
C LEU A 157 19.83 -5.16 -2.92
N TYR A 158 19.24 -4.38 -3.82
CA TYR A 158 19.87 -4.02 -5.09
C TYR A 158 20.40 -2.61 -5.01
N THR A 159 21.63 -2.40 -5.46
CA THR A 159 22.25 -1.07 -5.55
C THR A 159 22.67 -0.81 -6.98
N TRP A 160 22.15 0.25 -7.57
CA TRP A 160 22.57 0.79 -8.85
C TRP A 160 23.28 2.13 -8.63
N PRO A 161 24.62 2.18 -8.66
CA PRO A 161 25.35 3.40 -8.38
C PRO A 161 25.02 4.51 -9.39
N GLY A 162 24.78 5.71 -8.87
CA GLY A 162 24.63 6.91 -9.67
C GLY A 162 25.98 7.49 -10.06
N SER A 163 25.98 8.31 -11.12
CA SER A 163 27.19 9.01 -11.61
C SER A 163 27.61 10.18 -10.72
N ASP A 164 26.71 10.67 -9.85
CA ASP A 164 26.99 11.77 -8.93
C ASP A 164 26.85 11.29 -7.47
N PRO A 165 27.97 11.00 -6.80
CA PRO A 165 27.97 10.50 -5.42
C PRO A 165 27.59 11.57 -4.39
N THR A 166 27.46 12.84 -4.77
CA THR A 166 27.02 13.91 -3.85
C THR A 166 25.50 13.90 -3.64
N LEU A 167 24.78 13.26 -4.55
CA LEU A 167 23.33 13.13 -4.45
C LEU A 167 22.94 11.96 -3.54
N LYS A 168 22.09 12.25 -2.55
CA LYS A 168 21.54 11.19 -1.71
C LYS A 168 20.76 10.17 -2.56
N PRO A 169 20.87 8.86 -2.27
CA PRO A 169 20.18 7.82 -3.02
C PRO A 169 18.65 7.93 -2.86
N ILE A 170 17.94 7.32 -3.82
CA ILE A 170 16.51 7.01 -3.67
C ILE A 170 16.36 5.51 -3.37
N VAL A 171 15.40 5.17 -2.54
CA VAL A 171 15.06 3.81 -2.18
C VAL A 171 13.66 3.51 -2.68
N LEU A 172 13.51 2.43 -3.43
CA LEU A 172 12.24 1.87 -3.87
C LEU A 172 12.03 0.60 -3.05
N MET A 173 10.93 0.53 -2.31
CA MET A 173 10.65 -0.57 -1.39
C MET A 173 9.52 -1.44 -1.92
N SER A 174 9.53 -2.68 -1.53
CA SER A 174 8.47 -3.67 -1.74
C SER A 174 8.76 -4.90 -0.86
N HIS A 175 7.85 -5.88 -0.87
CA HIS A 175 8.08 -7.14 -0.17
C HIS A 175 7.76 -8.36 -1.02
N GLN A 176 8.30 -9.51 -0.60
CA GLN A 176 8.19 -10.79 -1.31
C GLN A 176 7.05 -11.64 -0.78
N ASP A 177 6.80 -11.52 0.53
CA ASP A 177 5.85 -12.33 1.27
C ASP A 177 4.39 -11.94 0.99
N VAL A 178 3.50 -12.83 1.37
CA VAL A 178 2.05 -12.64 1.28
C VAL A 178 1.38 -13.24 2.51
N VAL A 179 0.25 -12.66 2.94
CA VAL A 179 -0.54 -13.20 4.04
C VAL A 179 -1.11 -14.59 3.70
N PRO A 180 -1.30 -15.46 4.71
CA PRO A 180 -1.90 -16.77 4.53
C PRO A 180 -3.32 -16.69 3.91
N VAL A 181 -3.69 -17.74 3.20
CA VAL A 181 -5.06 -17.97 2.75
C VAL A 181 -5.74 -18.91 3.72
N ALA A 182 -6.81 -18.44 4.36
CA ALA A 182 -7.56 -19.26 5.29
C ALA A 182 -8.27 -20.42 4.54
N ASN A 183 -8.09 -21.65 5.02
CA ASN A 183 -8.66 -22.84 4.39
C ASN A 183 -10.20 -22.76 4.24
N GLU A 184 -10.86 -22.09 5.19
CA GLU A 184 -12.31 -21.90 5.23
C GLU A 184 -12.82 -20.95 4.15
N THR A 185 -11.91 -20.26 3.43
CA THR A 185 -12.25 -19.30 2.37
C THR A 185 -11.88 -19.81 0.97
N LEU A 186 -11.27 -20.98 0.86
CA LEU A 186 -10.79 -21.52 -0.42
C LEU A 186 -11.89 -21.69 -1.46
N ASP A 187 -13.09 -22.05 -1.04
CA ASP A 187 -14.27 -22.20 -1.89
C ASP A 187 -14.89 -20.88 -2.35
N GLN A 188 -14.48 -19.75 -1.75
CA GLN A 188 -14.92 -18.41 -2.12
C GLN A 188 -14.03 -17.77 -3.20
N TRP A 189 -12.90 -18.39 -3.51
CA TRP A 189 -12.01 -17.91 -4.55
C TRP A 189 -12.53 -18.34 -5.93
N ILE A 190 -12.68 -17.36 -6.85
CA ILE A 190 -13.08 -17.63 -8.25
C ILE A 190 -12.01 -18.46 -8.97
N HIS A 191 -10.75 -18.16 -8.69
CA HIS A 191 -9.59 -18.93 -9.15
C HIS A 191 -8.74 -19.32 -7.95
N PRO A 192 -8.03 -20.45 -7.95
CA PRO A 192 -7.17 -20.84 -6.83
C PRO A 192 -6.21 -19.72 -6.45
N PRO A 193 -5.96 -19.49 -5.14
CA PRO A 193 -5.19 -18.34 -4.64
C PRO A 193 -3.81 -18.14 -5.28
N PHE A 194 -3.13 -19.21 -5.62
CA PHE A 194 -1.80 -19.17 -6.25
C PHE A 194 -1.82 -19.62 -7.71
N SER A 195 -2.97 -19.49 -8.40
CA SER A 195 -3.05 -19.86 -9.82
C SER A 195 -2.38 -18.86 -10.76
N GLY A 196 -2.26 -17.60 -10.36
CA GLY A 196 -1.79 -16.53 -11.24
C GLY A 196 -2.65 -16.40 -12.51
N HIS A 197 -3.95 -16.72 -12.43
CA HIS A 197 -4.83 -16.74 -13.59
C HIS A 197 -4.87 -15.37 -14.29
N ILE A 198 -4.59 -15.36 -15.59
CA ILE A 198 -4.65 -14.15 -16.43
C ILE A 198 -6.02 -14.12 -17.12
N ASP A 199 -6.85 -13.18 -16.72
CA ASP A 199 -8.11 -12.88 -17.40
C ASP A 199 -7.84 -11.79 -18.45
N ILE A 200 -7.77 -12.19 -19.71
CA ILE A 200 -7.47 -11.29 -20.82
C ILE A 200 -8.63 -10.36 -21.11
N GLU A 201 -9.87 -10.81 -20.92
CA GLU A 201 -11.08 -10.04 -21.19
C GLU A 201 -11.21 -8.87 -20.23
N ASN A 202 -10.99 -9.13 -18.93
CA ASN A 202 -11.05 -8.11 -17.87
C ASN A 202 -9.69 -7.46 -17.58
N GLN A 203 -8.62 -7.86 -18.26
CA GLN A 203 -7.25 -7.33 -18.10
C GLN A 203 -6.75 -7.43 -16.64
N THR A 204 -7.01 -8.54 -15.99
CA THR A 204 -6.64 -8.77 -14.60
C THR A 204 -5.78 -10.01 -14.42
N VAL A 205 -4.95 -10.00 -13.37
CA VAL A 205 -4.21 -11.17 -12.87
C VAL A 205 -4.77 -11.51 -11.49
N TRP A 206 -5.25 -12.73 -11.34
CA TRP A 206 -5.89 -13.22 -10.12
C TRP A 206 -4.91 -13.97 -9.24
N GLY A 207 -4.94 -13.70 -7.94
CA GLY A 207 -4.26 -14.49 -6.94
C GLY A 207 -3.85 -13.72 -5.70
N ARG A 208 -3.44 -14.45 -4.65
CA ARG A 208 -2.88 -13.88 -3.43
C ARG A 208 -1.54 -13.21 -3.77
N GLY A 209 -1.36 -11.95 -3.33
CA GLY A 209 -0.16 -11.17 -3.64
C GLY A 209 -0.18 -10.49 -5.01
N SER A 210 -1.23 -10.66 -5.83
CA SER A 210 -1.31 -10.00 -7.14
C SER A 210 -1.37 -8.47 -7.05
N VAL A 211 -1.82 -7.91 -5.96
CA VAL A 211 -1.84 -6.47 -5.65
C VAL A 211 -0.82 -6.16 -4.56
N ASP A 212 -0.88 -6.87 -3.47
CA ASP A 212 -0.10 -6.67 -2.26
C ASP A 212 0.91 -7.81 -2.10
N CYS A 213 2.25 -7.61 -2.36
CA CYS A 213 2.65 -6.44 -3.15
C CYS A 213 3.48 -6.85 -4.38
N LYS A 214 3.26 -8.10 -4.91
CA LYS A 214 4.02 -8.62 -6.07
C LYS A 214 3.85 -7.77 -7.34
N LEU A 215 2.70 -7.09 -7.50
CA LEU A 215 2.53 -6.13 -8.60
C LEU A 215 3.58 -5.02 -8.51
N TRP A 216 3.74 -4.44 -7.34
CA TRP A 216 4.68 -3.35 -7.13
C TRP A 216 6.12 -3.81 -7.31
N LEU A 217 6.45 -4.96 -6.72
CA LEU A 217 7.76 -5.60 -6.85
C LEU A 217 8.12 -5.86 -8.33
N VAL A 218 7.25 -6.56 -9.05
CA VAL A 218 7.48 -6.92 -10.48
C VAL A 218 7.59 -5.68 -11.34
N SER A 219 6.73 -4.66 -11.11
CA SER A 219 6.75 -3.41 -11.88
C SER A 219 8.05 -2.64 -11.68
N THR A 220 8.51 -2.54 -10.43
CA THR A 220 9.73 -1.83 -10.07
C THR A 220 10.97 -2.52 -10.66
N ILE A 221 11.07 -3.83 -10.51
CA ILE A 221 12.18 -4.61 -11.10
C ILE A 221 12.15 -4.54 -12.63
N SER A 222 10.97 -4.66 -13.26
CA SER A 222 10.82 -4.55 -14.72
C SER A 222 11.26 -3.19 -15.25
N ALA A 223 10.99 -2.13 -14.51
CA ALA A 223 11.44 -0.78 -14.88
C ALA A 223 12.97 -0.69 -14.84
N VAL A 224 13.61 -1.18 -13.77
CA VAL A 224 15.07 -1.20 -13.65
C VAL A 224 15.70 -2.08 -14.72
N GLU A 225 15.18 -3.29 -14.96
CA GLU A 225 15.62 -4.19 -16.04
C GLU A 225 15.61 -3.50 -17.42
N THR A 226 14.49 -2.79 -17.72
CA THR A 226 14.32 -2.05 -18.97
C THR A 226 15.36 -0.92 -19.11
N LEU A 227 15.60 -0.18 -18.03
CA LEU A 227 16.57 0.90 -18.01
C LEU A 227 18.02 0.38 -18.15
N VAL A 228 18.36 -0.71 -17.46
CA VAL A 228 19.65 -1.38 -17.57
C VAL A 228 19.90 -1.86 -18.99
N LYS A 229 18.92 -2.55 -19.58
CA LYS A 229 18.95 -3.02 -20.96
C LYS A 229 19.15 -1.88 -21.97
N SER A 230 18.64 -0.70 -21.65
CA SER A 230 18.75 0.50 -22.52
C SER A 230 20.01 1.33 -22.25
N ASP A 231 20.94 0.80 -21.45
CA ASP A 231 22.21 1.45 -21.09
C ASP A 231 22.05 2.81 -20.38
N PHE A 232 20.90 2.99 -19.69
CA PHE A 232 20.62 4.17 -18.88
C PHE A 232 21.66 4.32 -17.77
N LYS A 233 22.07 5.56 -17.49
CA LYS A 233 23.03 5.88 -16.43
C LYS A 233 22.36 6.82 -15.42
N PRO A 234 21.93 6.34 -14.26
CA PRO A 234 21.31 7.20 -13.26
C PRO A 234 22.33 8.23 -12.74
N LYS A 235 21.89 9.45 -12.53
CA LYS A 235 22.68 10.45 -11.81
C LYS A 235 22.78 10.12 -10.34
N ARG A 236 21.65 9.77 -9.75
CA ARG A 236 21.47 9.43 -8.33
C ARG A 236 21.51 7.92 -8.18
N THR A 237 22.13 7.43 -7.13
CA THR A 237 22.07 6.00 -6.78
C THR A 237 20.62 5.57 -6.58
N ILE A 238 20.24 4.46 -7.20
CA ILE A 238 18.95 3.81 -7.05
C ILE A 238 19.14 2.55 -6.22
N ILE A 239 18.30 2.36 -5.22
CA ILE A 239 18.30 1.19 -4.34
C ILE A 239 16.93 0.53 -4.42
N LEU A 240 16.89 -0.79 -4.61
CA LEU A 240 15.70 -1.57 -4.35
C LEU A 240 15.89 -2.29 -3.02
N SER A 241 14.95 -2.11 -2.11
CA SER A 241 14.95 -2.72 -0.77
C SER A 241 13.71 -3.58 -0.65
N ILE A 242 13.88 -4.90 -0.73
CA ILE A 242 12.77 -5.85 -0.86
C ILE A 242 12.76 -6.77 0.36
N GLY A 243 11.78 -6.55 1.25
CA GLY A 243 11.56 -7.35 2.46
C GLY A 243 11.03 -8.75 2.17
N HIS A 244 10.91 -9.58 3.22
CA HIS A 244 10.42 -10.95 3.09
C HIS A 244 9.50 -11.37 4.24
N ASP A 245 9.10 -10.44 5.10
CA ASP A 245 8.22 -10.66 6.26
C ASP A 245 7.43 -9.39 6.62
N GLU A 246 7.07 -8.59 5.62
CA GLU A 246 6.33 -7.34 5.82
C GLU A 246 5.00 -7.63 6.50
N GLU A 247 4.28 -8.62 6.03
CA GLU A 247 2.96 -9.06 6.49
C GLU A 247 2.98 -9.65 7.91
N SER A 248 4.18 -9.82 8.49
CA SER A 248 4.40 -10.37 9.84
C SER A 248 5.35 -9.54 10.71
N ASP A 249 5.23 -8.21 10.69
CA ASP A 249 5.99 -7.23 11.49
C ASP A 249 7.33 -6.74 10.91
N GLY A 250 7.87 -7.30 9.83
CA GLY A 250 9.11 -6.84 9.17
C GLY A 250 10.39 -7.02 9.97
N LYS A 251 10.39 -7.88 11.00
CA LYS A 251 11.54 -8.04 11.92
C LYS A 251 12.76 -8.68 11.27
N HIS A 252 12.53 -9.63 10.35
CA HIS A 252 13.60 -10.38 9.69
C HIS A 252 14.02 -9.75 8.34
N GLY A 253 13.12 -9.04 7.68
CA GLY A 253 13.35 -8.36 6.41
C GLY A 253 13.60 -6.87 6.56
N ALA A 254 12.53 -6.07 6.70
CA ALA A 254 12.58 -4.62 6.67
C ALA A 254 13.49 -4.03 7.76
N GLN A 255 13.48 -4.57 8.97
CA GLN A 255 14.33 -4.11 10.06
C GLN A 255 15.81 -4.27 9.71
N HIS A 256 16.23 -5.41 9.16
CA HIS A 256 17.62 -5.66 8.78
C HIS A 256 18.05 -4.83 7.56
N LEU A 257 17.16 -4.69 6.57
CA LEU A 257 17.40 -3.84 5.41
C LEU A 257 17.57 -2.37 5.81
N SER A 258 16.72 -1.86 6.71
CA SER A 258 16.82 -0.48 7.19
C SER A 258 18.11 -0.25 7.99
N ALA A 259 18.51 -1.20 8.83
CA ALA A 259 19.78 -1.13 9.56
C ALA A 259 21.00 -1.11 8.63
N GLU A 260 20.99 -1.92 7.56
CA GLU A 260 22.06 -1.92 6.57
C GLU A 260 22.10 -0.61 5.78
N LEU A 261 20.94 -0.03 5.42
CA LEU A 261 20.86 1.27 4.77
C LEU A 261 21.34 2.39 5.69
N GLU A 262 20.96 2.39 6.97
CA GLU A 262 21.45 3.38 7.94
C GLU A 262 22.97 3.28 8.12
N LYS A 263 23.52 2.07 8.18
CA LYS A 263 24.95 1.81 8.28
C LYS A 263 25.72 2.38 7.06
N ARG A 264 25.16 2.26 5.85
CA ARG A 264 25.79 2.72 4.59
C ARG A 264 25.72 4.22 4.40
N PHE A 265 24.57 4.81 4.68
CA PHE A 265 24.26 6.20 4.29
C PHE A 265 24.10 7.13 5.49
N GLY A 266 23.99 6.61 6.71
CA GLY A 266 23.76 7.39 7.92
C GLY A 266 22.33 7.92 8.03
N ARG A 267 22.00 8.44 9.22
CA ARG A 267 20.68 9.05 9.46
C ARG A 267 20.45 10.26 8.55
N GLY A 268 19.30 10.28 7.86
CA GLY A 268 18.98 11.30 6.88
C GLY A 268 19.84 11.24 5.60
N GLY A 269 20.58 10.15 5.37
CA GLY A 269 21.42 9.95 4.19
C GLY A 269 20.63 9.54 2.94
N ILE A 270 19.37 9.11 3.07
CA ILE A 270 18.46 8.81 1.96
C ILE A 270 17.75 10.09 1.51
N GLY A 271 17.66 10.31 0.21
CA GLY A 271 17.00 11.49 -0.36
C GLY A 271 15.50 11.35 -0.51
N MET A 272 15.05 10.15 -0.85
CA MET A 272 13.62 9.81 -1.01
C MET A 272 13.43 8.31 -0.81
N ILE A 273 12.32 7.95 -0.21
CA ILE A 273 11.82 6.57 -0.12
C ILE A 273 10.47 6.55 -0.83
N VAL A 274 10.30 5.56 -1.70
CA VAL A 274 9.03 5.23 -2.36
C VAL A 274 8.69 3.82 -1.94
N ASP A 275 7.58 3.66 -1.29
CA ASP A 275 7.08 2.39 -0.80
C ASP A 275 5.73 2.08 -1.44
N GLU A 276 5.17 0.94 -1.15
CA GLU A 276 3.81 0.62 -1.53
C GLU A 276 2.80 1.54 -0.83
N GLY A 277 1.58 1.55 -1.33
CA GLY A 277 0.49 2.34 -0.78
C GLY A 277 -0.84 1.62 -0.95
N THR A 278 -1.88 2.19 -0.37
CA THR A 278 -3.24 1.66 -0.52
C THR A 278 -3.64 1.70 -2.00
N PRO A 279 -4.05 0.56 -2.60
CA PRO A 279 -4.51 0.54 -3.97
C PRO A 279 -5.76 1.43 -4.10
N LEU A 280 -5.79 2.26 -5.15
CA LEU A 280 -6.98 3.03 -5.49
C LEU A 280 -8.05 2.05 -6.00
N LEU A 281 -8.99 1.73 -5.14
CA LEU A 281 -10.19 0.99 -5.54
C LEU A 281 -11.13 1.99 -6.24
N SER A 282 -11.15 1.97 -7.57
CA SER A 282 -12.22 2.64 -8.29
C SER A 282 -13.49 1.81 -8.10
N SER A 283 -14.55 2.42 -7.55
CA SER A 283 -15.89 1.85 -7.68
C SER A 283 -16.24 1.91 -9.18
N ALA A 284 -16.29 0.75 -9.82
CA ALA A 284 -16.85 0.63 -11.16
C ALA A 284 -18.36 0.93 -11.12
#